data_14eb437d35761f8dcaf87e99c66e082d
#
_entry.id   14eb437d35761f8dcaf87e99c66e082d
#
_cell.length_a   1.000
_cell.length_b   1.000
_cell.length_c   1.000
_cell.angle_alpha   90.00
_cell.angle_beta   90.00
_cell.angle_gamma   90.00
#
_symmetry.space_group_name_H-M   'P 1'
#
loop_
_entity.id
_entity.type
_entity.pdbx_description
1 polymer ?
#
loop_
_entity_poly.entity_id
_entity_poly.type
_entity_poly.pdbx_seq_one_letter_code
_entity_poly.pdbx_strand_id
1 'polypeptide(L)'
;MALPPTFLDELRARTPLAAIIGRRMRLARSGRQWKGCCPFHGEKTPSFYVYDDHFHCFGCGAHGDAIGFVMQSQGAAFMEAVEQLASEAGMDVPKPTPEAAEAERVRHNLGSALQAAEQAFQRRLFLPEGRNARDYLLNRGLTEDTIRRFGLGWSGEGRGALASELGKDGIEQGLLIEAGLMQHNPDTGRTNDLFFNRVMFPIRDRRGRTISFGGRIMGDGQPKYVNGPETAVFSKRRNLYGADLAREGVRKGATLVVVEGYMDVIALHQAGFDGAVAPLGTALTEDQLTELWRMSPMPVLCFDGDPAGQRAAARAAELSLPLLSPDKSLKLATIAGGDDPDSLIRKQGKAGFQAVLDAAQPLADALYELLRQASGDTTPELRAAFRTRLEE
;
A
#
# COMPACT_ATOMS: atom_id res chain seq x y z
N MET A 1 -0.69 -17.97 6.92
CA MET A 1 -1.20 -18.31 8.28
C MET A 1 -0.51 -17.39 9.28
N ALA A 2 -1.25 -16.70 10.13
CA ALA A 2 -0.68 -15.87 11.21
C ALA A 2 -0.73 -16.69 12.50
N LEU A 3 0.44 -17.00 13.04
CA LEU A 3 0.56 -17.66 14.35
C LEU A 3 0.31 -16.64 15.47
N PRO A 4 -0.25 -17.05 16.64
CA PRO A 4 -0.40 -16.16 17.77
C PRO A 4 0.96 -15.56 18.18
N PRO A 5 1.06 -14.26 18.47
CA PRO A 5 2.31 -13.64 18.93
C PRO A 5 2.87 -14.33 20.17
N THR A 6 2.00 -14.71 21.12
CA THR A 6 2.36 -15.43 22.34
C THR A 6 3.04 -16.77 22.06
N PHE A 7 2.62 -17.50 21.04
CA PHE A 7 3.27 -18.74 20.62
C PHE A 7 4.68 -18.48 20.07
N LEU A 8 4.83 -17.45 19.25
CA LEU A 8 6.15 -17.09 18.68
C LEU A 8 7.11 -16.62 19.77
N ASP A 9 6.62 -15.89 20.77
CA ASP A 9 7.45 -15.43 21.89
C ASP A 9 7.88 -16.61 22.79
N GLU A 10 6.97 -17.55 23.05
CA GLU A 10 7.30 -18.79 23.77
C GLU A 10 8.28 -19.67 22.99
N LEU A 11 8.09 -19.80 21.69
CA LEU A 11 9.02 -20.53 20.82
C LEU A 11 10.42 -19.93 20.87
N ARG A 12 10.56 -18.59 20.77
CA ARG A 12 11.84 -17.91 20.91
C ARG A 12 12.48 -18.14 22.28
N ALA A 13 11.68 -18.08 23.34
CA ALA A 13 12.18 -18.34 24.69
C ALA A 13 12.70 -19.76 24.90
N ARG A 14 12.07 -20.74 24.25
CA ARG A 14 12.47 -22.17 24.33
C ARG A 14 13.55 -22.57 23.34
N THR A 15 13.89 -21.74 22.39
CA THR A 15 14.91 -21.99 21.34
C THR A 15 16.06 -20.99 21.44
N PRO A 16 16.99 -21.16 22.44
CA PRO A 16 18.12 -20.25 22.60
C PRO A 16 18.97 -20.16 21.33
N LEU A 17 19.11 -18.94 20.81
CA LEU A 17 19.70 -18.67 19.52
C LEU A 17 21.15 -19.21 19.40
N ALA A 18 21.95 -19.02 20.46
CA ALA A 18 23.33 -19.52 20.50
C ALA A 18 23.42 -21.05 20.39
N ALA A 19 22.43 -21.80 20.94
CA ALA A 19 22.39 -23.24 20.84
C ALA A 19 22.05 -23.72 19.43
N ILE A 20 21.11 -23.04 18.76
CA ILE A 20 20.72 -23.34 17.38
C ILE A 20 21.89 -23.08 16.41
N ILE A 21 22.50 -21.90 16.52
CA ILE A 21 23.61 -21.49 15.67
C ILE A 21 24.86 -22.35 15.95
N GLY A 22 25.13 -22.66 17.22
CA GLY A 22 26.27 -23.48 17.65
C GLY A 22 26.30 -24.91 17.11
N ARG A 23 25.15 -25.45 16.70
CA ARG A 23 25.05 -26.75 16.00
C ARG A 23 25.57 -26.71 14.56
N ARG A 24 25.64 -25.52 13.97
CA ARG A 24 26.01 -25.33 12.56
C ARG A 24 27.36 -24.70 12.36
N MET A 25 27.82 -23.92 13.34
CA MET A 25 29.10 -23.24 13.26
C MET A 25 29.77 -23.12 14.62
N ARG A 26 31.08 -22.97 14.61
CA ARG A 26 31.82 -22.77 15.85
C ARG A 26 31.62 -21.35 16.35
N LEU A 27 31.13 -21.22 17.58
CA LEU A 27 30.97 -19.97 18.30
C LEU A 27 32.01 -19.89 19.42
N ALA A 28 32.70 -18.76 19.53
CA ALA A 28 33.56 -18.41 20.62
C ALA A 28 32.95 -17.33 21.50
N ARG A 29 33.10 -17.41 22.82
CA ARG A 29 32.54 -16.42 23.73
C ARG A 29 33.32 -15.10 23.64
N SER A 30 32.57 -13.99 23.58
CA SER A 30 33.09 -12.62 23.50
C SER A 30 32.32 -11.74 24.47
N GLY A 31 32.74 -11.70 25.72
CA GLY A 31 32.00 -11.06 26.80
C GLY A 31 30.67 -11.74 27.10
N ARG A 32 29.56 -11.01 27.00
CA ARG A 32 28.20 -11.54 27.15
C ARG A 32 27.65 -12.17 25.87
N GLN A 33 28.33 -12.04 24.74
CA GLN A 33 27.90 -12.44 23.43
C GLN A 33 28.73 -13.63 22.92
N TRP A 34 28.28 -14.19 21.77
CA TRP A 34 29.04 -15.18 21.03
C TRP A 34 29.45 -14.60 19.68
N LYS A 35 30.60 -15.01 19.16
CA LYS A 35 31.04 -14.63 17.82
C LYS A 35 31.60 -15.81 17.04
N GLY A 36 31.53 -15.74 15.72
CA GLY A 36 32.08 -16.72 14.80
C GLY A 36 32.24 -16.18 13.39
N CYS A 37 32.75 -17.00 12.48
CA CYS A 37 32.72 -16.67 11.05
C CYS A 37 31.30 -16.86 10.50
N CYS A 38 30.84 -15.90 9.69
CA CYS A 38 29.49 -15.88 9.19
C CYS A 38 29.18 -17.08 8.29
N PRO A 39 28.03 -17.77 8.48
CA PRO A 39 27.63 -18.88 7.62
C PRO A 39 27.03 -18.42 6.28
N PHE A 40 26.77 -17.12 6.10
CA PHE A 40 26.09 -16.55 4.92
C PHE A 40 27.06 -15.92 3.92
N HIS A 41 28.33 -15.67 4.31
CA HIS A 41 29.37 -15.22 3.40
C HIS A 41 30.74 -15.77 3.84
N GLY A 42 31.66 -15.91 2.90
CA GLY A 42 32.99 -16.43 3.16
C GLY A 42 33.87 -15.38 3.86
N GLU A 43 34.36 -15.67 5.09
CA GLU A 43 35.27 -14.81 5.83
C GLU A 43 36.28 -15.62 6.63
N LYS A 44 37.46 -15.00 6.94
CA LYS A 44 38.49 -15.59 7.78
C LYS A 44 38.51 -14.98 9.18
N THR A 45 37.99 -13.75 9.30
CA THR A 45 37.93 -13.01 10.57
C THR A 45 36.52 -12.98 11.07
N PRO A 46 36.20 -13.44 12.29
CA PRO A 46 34.84 -13.48 12.81
C PRO A 46 34.19 -12.10 12.84
N SER A 47 33.07 -11.95 12.09
CA SER A 47 32.24 -10.73 12.08
C SER A 47 30.78 -11.01 12.44
N PHE A 48 30.44 -12.25 12.71
CA PHE A 48 29.10 -12.70 13.07
C PHE A 48 28.93 -12.75 14.57
N TYR A 49 28.01 -11.95 15.11
CA TYR A 49 27.73 -11.86 16.55
C TYR A 49 26.34 -12.42 16.86
N VAL A 50 26.26 -13.16 17.97
CA VAL A 50 25.01 -13.74 18.47
C VAL A 50 24.75 -13.19 19.86
N TYR A 51 23.61 -12.54 19.99
CA TYR A 51 23.06 -11.96 21.21
C TYR A 51 22.01 -12.93 21.81
N ASP A 52 21.37 -12.55 22.89
CA ASP A 52 20.37 -13.42 23.51
C ASP A 52 19.13 -13.60 22.65
N ASP A 53 18.71 -12.54 21.91
CA ASP A 53 17.47 -12.47 21.14
C ASP A 53 17.69 -12.37 19.62
N HIS A 54 18.87 -11.97 19.16
CA HIS A 54 19.15 -11.78 17.74
C HIS A 54 20.61 -12.11 17.37
N PHE A 55 20.87 -12.27 16.08
CA PHE A 55 22.22 -12.29 15.51
C PHE A 55 22.40 -11.11 14.54
N HIS A 56 23.65 -10.69 14.39
CA HIS A 56 24.03 -9.69 13.40
C HIS A 56 25.43 -9.97 12.85
N CYS A 57 25.57 -9.94 11.53
CA CYS A 57 26.85 -10.02 10.85
C CYS A 57 27.29 -8.63 10.39
N PHE A 58 28.38 -8.11 10.94
CA PHE A 58 28.94 -6.82 10.54
C PHE A 58 29.67 -6.85 9.19
N GLY A 59 29.89 -8.04 8.61
CA GLY A 59 30.51 -8.21 7.29
C GLY A 59 29.51 -8.11 6.14
N CYS A 60 28.38 -8.84 6.22
CA CYS A 60 27.38 -8.88 5.15
C CYS A 60 26.01 -8.30 5.52
N GLY A 61 25.82 -7.83 6.76
CA GLY A 61 24.55 -7.26 7.22
C GLY A 61 23.45 -8.29 7.53
N ALA A 62 23.70 -9.59 7.42
CA ALA A 62 22.73 -10.62 7.79
C ALA A 62 22.36 -10.50 9.26
N HIS A 63 21.08 -10.50 9.57
CA HIS A 63 20.55 -10.36 10.93
C HIS A 63 19.19 -11.09 11.06
N GLY A 64 18.78 -11.34 12.29
CA GLY A 64 17.50 -11.98 12.60
C GLY A 64 17.48 -12.69 13.95
N ASP A 65 16.36 -13.33 14.26
CA ASP A 65 16.13 -14.20 15.42
C ASP A 65 16.38 -15.67 15.04
N ALA A 66 16.00 -16.61 15.93
CA ALA A 66 16.13 -18.05 15.72
C ALA A 66 15.40 -18.54 14.47
N ILE A 67 14.18 -18.03 14.24
CA ILE A 67 13.38 -18.37 13.05
C ILE A 67 14.06 -17.83 11.80
N GLY A 68 14.47 -16.56 11.82
CA GLY A 68 15.20 -15.93 10.73
C GLY A 68 16.52 -16.63 10.39
N PHE A 69 17.25 -17.14 11.39
CA PHE A 69 18.44 -17.92 11.15
C PHE A 69 18.17 -19.25 10.43
N VAL A 70 17.14 -20.00 10.86
CA VAL A 70 16.75 -21.25 10.19
C VAL A 70 16.34 -20.98 8.75
N MET A 71 15.48 -19.96 8.52
CA MET A 71 15.07 -19.55 7.18
C MET A 71 16.25 -19.22 6.28
N GLN A 72 17.18 -18.37 6.75
CA GLN A 72 18.31 -17.93 5.94
C GLN A 72 19.36 -19.03 5.72
N SER A 73 19.62 -19.87 6.72
CA SER A 73 20.67 -20.91 6.65
C SER A 73 20.23 -22.16 5.91
N GLN A 74 18.92 -22.41 5.78
CA GLN A 74 18.38 -23.63 5.16
C GLN A 74 17.56 -23.34 3.90
N GLY A 75 17.24 -22.06 3.61
CA GLY A 75 16.29 -21.68 2.57
C GLY A 75 14.85 -22.08 2.91
N ALA A 76 14.57 -22.35 4.17
CA ALA A 76 13.26 -22.82 4.62
C ALA A 76 12.21 -21.70 4.58
N ALA A 77 10.96 -22.05 4.27
CA ALA A 77 9.85 -21.13 4.43
C ALA A 77 9.58 -20.87 5.92
N PHE A 78 8.90 -19.73 6.23
CA PHE A 78 8.65 -19.33 7.63
C PHE A 78 7.96 -20.44 8.46
N MET A 79 6.94 -21.09 7.90
CA MET A 79 6.23 -22.15 8.61
C MET A 79 7.08 -23.40 8.83
N GLU A 80 7.90 -23.78 7.86
CA GLU A 80 8.84 -24.90 7.97
C GLU A 80 9.88 -24.64 9.08
N ALA A 81 10.42 -23.41 9.14
CA ALA A 81 11.34 -23.01 10.20
C ALA A 81 10.68 -23.02 11.58
N VAL A 82 9.42 -22.57 11.67
CA VAL A 82 8.63 -22.61 12.91
C VAL A 82 8.32 -24.04 13.33
N GLU A 83 7.89 -24.90 12.42
CA GLU A 83 7.59 -26.31 12.69
C GLU A 83 8.83 -27.08 13.15
N GLN A 84 9.97 -26.85 12.51
CA GLN A 84 11.24 -27.42 12.92
C GLN A 84 11.62 -27.00 14.34
N LEU A 85 11.62 -25.70 14.63
CA LEU A 85 11.98 -25.18 15.94
C LEU A 85 10.98 -25.59 17.04
N ALA A 86 9.69 -25.62 16.73
CA ALA A 86 8.65 -26.10 17.64
C ALA A 86 8.84 -27.58 17.99
N SER A 87 9.13 -28.41 16.99
CA SER A 87 9.44 -29.83 17.19
C SER A 87 10.67 -30.02 18.10
N GLU A 88 11.74 -29.22 17.85
CA GLU A 88 12.97 -29.24 18.68
C GLU A 88 12.70 -28.76 20.13
N ALA A 89 11.76 -27.82 20.30
CA ALA A 89 11.38 -27.26 21.61
C ALA A 89 10.31 -28.09 22.34
N GLY A 90 9.81 -29.18 21.74
CA GLY A 90 8.70 -29.94 22.25
C GLY A 90 7.38 -29.18 22.34
N MET A 91 7.15 -28.29 21.36
CA MET A 91 5.93 -27.47 21.25
C MET A 91 5.09 -27.93 20.07
N ASP A 92 3.78 -28.02 20.28
CA ASP A 92 2.84 -28.23 19.19
C ASP A 92 2.54 -26.90 18.50
N VAL A 93 2.71 -26.84 17.17
CA VAL A 93 2.31 -25.67 16.39
C VAL A 93 0.79 -25.56 16.42
N PRO A 94 0.24 -24.41 16.85
CA PRO A 94 -1.20 -24.20 16.89
C PRO A 94 -1.82 -24.45 15.51
N LYS A 95 -2.76 -25.36 15.42
CA LYS A 95 -3.56 -25.55 14.22
C LYS A 95 -4.53 -24.38 14.09
N PRO A 96 -4.80 -23.89 12.86
CA PRO A 96 -5.81 -22.86 12.68
C PRO A 96 -7.16 -23.36 13.18
N THR A 97 -7.93 -22.48 13.82
CA THR A 97 -9.33 -22.82 14.14
C THR A 97 -10.09 -23.07 12.84
N PRO A 98 -11.18 -23.85 12.86
CA PRO A 98 -12.01 -24.05 11.68
C PRO A 98 -12.44 -22.74 11.03
N GLU A 99 -12.76 -21.70 11.82
CA GLU A 99 -13.15 -20.37 11.34
C GLU A 99 -11.96 -19.64 10.67
N ALA A 100 -10.75 -19.76 11.23
CA ALA A 100 -9.55 -19.15 10.64
C ALA A 100 -9.14 -19.86 9.34
N ALA A 101 -9.28 -21.18 9.28
CA ALA A 101 -9.03 -21.96 8.07
C ALA A 101 -10.05 -21.61 6.97
N GLU A 102 -11.33 -21.48 7.32
CA GLU A 102 -12.38 -21.06 6.40
C GLU A 102 -12.16 -19.62 5.89
N ALA A 103 -11.83 -18.70 6.79
CA ALA A 103 -11.52 -17.31 6.40
C ALA A 103 -10.32 -17.23 5.44
N GLU A 104 -9.30 -18.08 5.62
CA GLU A 104 -8.17 -18.13 4.70
C GLU A 104 -8.55 -18.74 3.35
N ARG A 105 -9.40 -19.78 3.34
CA ARG A 105 -9.96 -20.36 2.12
C ARG A 105 -10.77 -19.36 1.33
N VAL A 106 -11.63 -18.59 1.99
CA VAL A 106 -12.41 -17.51 1.38
C VAL A 106 -11.47 -16.45 0.78
N ARG A 107 -10.47 -16.00 1.52
CA ARG A 107 -9.48 -15.03 1.00
C ARG A 107 -8.72 -15.55 -0.22
N HIS A 108 -8.35 -16.83 -0.21
CA HIS A 108 -7.66 -17.45 -1.34
C HIS A 108 -8.55 -17.50 -2.58
N ASN A 109 -9.82 -17.91 -2.43
CA ASN A 109 -10.77 -17.96 -3.52
C ASN A 109 -11.06 -16.57 -4.10
N LEU A 110 -11.28 -15.55 -3.23
CA LEU A 110 -11.45 -14.17 -3.64
C LEU A 110 -10.21 -13.64 -4.39
N GLY A 111 -9.01 -13.93 -3.88
CA GLY A 111 -7.76 -13.53 -4.53
C GLY A 111 -7.62 -14.13 -5.93
N SER A 112 -7.98 -15.40 -6.10
CA SER A 112 -7.95 -16.08 -7.41
C SER A 112 -8.93 -15.46 -8.40
N ALA A 113 -10.16 -15.15 -7.97
CA ALA A 113 -11.17 -14.50 -8.80
C ALA A 113 -10.76 -13.08 -9.22
N LEU A 114 -10.19 -12.29 -8.28
CA LEU A 114 -9.69 -10.94 -8.56
C LEU A 114 -8.50 -10.94 -9.51
N GLN A 115 -7.59 -11.91 -9.37
CA GLN A 115 -6.46 -12.07 -10.29
C GLN A 115 -6.94 -12.46 -11.71
N ALA A 116 -7.91 -13.37 -11.83
CA ALA A 116 -8.50 -13.73 -13.11
C ALA A 116 -9.19 -12.53 -13.77
N ALA A 117 -9.91 -11.71 -12.99
CA ALA A 117 -10.54 -10.49 -13.47
C ALA A 117 -9.49 -9.45 -13.95
N GLU A 118 -8.39 -9.27 -13.21
CA GLU A 118 -7.29 -8.39 -13.63
C GLU A 118 -6.73 -8.83 -14.99
N GLN A 119 -6.45 -10.11 -15.15
CA GLN A 119 -5.95 -10.66 -16.42
C GLN A 119 -6.95 -10.47 -17.57
N ALA A 120 -8.25 -10.67 -17.31
CA ALA A 120 -9.30 -10.46 -18.30
C ALA A 120 -9.37 -8.98 -18.72
N PHE A 121 -9.36 -8.04 -17.78
CA PHE A 121 -9.38 -6.61 -18.07
C PHE A 121 -8.14 -6.16 -18.84
N GLN A 122 -6.95 -6.64 -18.47
CA GLN A 122 -5.71 -6.34 -19.18
C GLN A 122 -5.75 -6.88 -20.61
N ARG A 123 -6.16 -8.14 -20.82
CA ARG A 123 -6.30 -8.71 -22.17
C ARG A 123 -7.20 -7.85 -23.03
N ARG A 124 -8.40 -7.50 -22.54
CA ARG A 124 -9.39 -6.70 -23.28
C ARG A 124 -8.86 -5.33 -23.68
N LEU A 125 -8.05 -4.68 -22.85
CA LEU A 125 -7.47 -3.38 -23.16
C LEU A 125 -6.60 -3.42 -24.42
N PHE A 126 -5.91 -4.54 -24.66
CA PHE A 126 -5.01 -4.72 -25.80
C PHE A 126 -5.67 -5.41 -27.01
N LEU A 127 -6.92 -5.88 -26.88
CA LEU A 127 -7.73 -6.37 -27.99
C LEU A 127 -8.34 -5.19 -28.78
N PRO A 128 -8.86 -5.44 -30.01
CA PRO A 128 -9.51 -4.40 -30.84
C PRO A 128 -10.63 -3.66 -30.12
N GLU A 129 -11.42 -4.35 -29.30
CA GLU A 129 -12.52 -3.79 -28.50
C GLU A 129 -12.08 -2.77 -27.43
N GLY A 130 -10.84 -2.90 -26.91
CA GLY A 130 -10.26 -2.00 -25.92
C GLY A 130 -9.56 -0.78 -26.52
N ARG A 131 -9.56 -0.61 -27.84
CA ARG A 131 -8.81 0.45 -28.53
C ARG A 131 -9.13 1.84 -27.98
N ASN A 132 -10.40 2.17 -27.84
CA ASN A 132 -10.81 3.48 -27.34
C ASN A 132 -10.31 3.75 -25.91
N ALA A 133 -10.35 2.74 -25.05
CA ALA A 133 -9.84 2.83 -23.69
C ALA A 133 -8.32 2.98 -23.65
N ARG A 134 -7.61 2.24 -24.50
CA ARG A 134 -6.15 2.36 -24.64
C ARG A 134 -5.76 3.73 -25.19
N ASP A 135 -6.40 4.18 -26.26
CA ASP A 135 -6.14 5.50 -26.86
C ASP A 135 -6.42 6.63 -25.85
N TYR A 136 -7.45 6.48 -25.00
CA TYR A 136 -7.69 7.41 -23.89
C TYR A 136 -6.47 7.48 -22.94
N LEU A 137 -5.91 6.35 -22.52
CA LEU A 137 -4.76 6.31 -21.62
C LEU A 137 -3.51 6.92 -22.28
N LEU A 138 -3.26 6.61 -23.55
CA LEU A 138 -2.16 7.17 -24.31
C LEU A 138 -2.31 8.69 -24.50
N ASN A 139 -3.53 9.18 -24.78
CA ASN A 139 -3.85 10.60 -24.90
C ASN A 139 -3.73 11.34 -23.55
N ARG A 140 -3.86 10.65 -22.42
CA ARG A 140 -3.53 11.15 -21.08
C ARG A 140 -2.02 11.19 -20.82
N GLY A 141 -1.19 10.79 -21.78
CA GLY A 141 0.27 10.85 -21.72
C GLY A 141 0.93 9.60 -21.10
N LEU A 142 0.17 8.54 -20.82
CA LEU A 142 0.74 7.30 -20.30
C LEU A 142 1.44 6.51 -21.40
N THR A 143 2.59 5.90 -21.08
CA THR A 143 3.27 4.97 -21.96
C THR A 143 2.65 3.56 -21.83
N GLU A 144 2.83 2.71 -22.84
CA GLU A 144 2.40 1.30 -22.76
C GLU A 144 3.08 0.57 -21.61
N ASP A 145 4.35 0.85 -21.32
CA ASP A 145 5.08 0.26 -20.20
C ASP A 145 4.43 0.64 -18.86
N THR A 146 4.02 1.90 -18.70
CA THR A 146 3.30 2.35 -17.52
C THR A 146 1.94 1.68 -17.39
N ILE A 147 1.18 1.58 -18.49
CA ILE A 147 -0.11 0.88 -18.53
C ILE A 147 0.06 -0.57 -18.07
N ARG A 148 1.09 -1.27 -18.54
CA ARG A 148 1.40 -2.66 -18.15
C ARG A 148 1.90 -2.75 -16.70
N ARG A 149 2.79 -1.86 -16.28
CA ARG A 149 3.34 -1.81 -14.91
C ARG A 149 2.23 -1.67 -13.86
N PHE A 150 1.26 -0.80 -14.13
CA PHE A 150 0.10 -0.61 -13.25
C PHE A 150 -1.01 -1.64 -13.46
N GLY A 151 -0.91 -2.48 -14.49
CA GLY A 151 -1.91 -3.48 -14.79
C GLY A 151 -3.25 -2.90 -15.22
N LEU A 152 -3.25 -1.74 -15.88
CA LEU A 152 -4.48 -1.09 -16.31
C LEU A 152 -5.23 -1.97 -17.32
N GLY A 153 -6.56 -1.91 -17.27
CA GLY A 153 -7.41 -2.78 -18.06
C GLY A 153 -8.64 -2.07 -18.62
N TRP A 154 -9.45 -2.86 -19.32
CA TRP A 154 -10.73 -2.46 -19.86
C TRP A 154 -11.84 -3.43 -19.44
N SER A 155 -12.93 -2.93 -18.85
CA SER A 155 -14.04 -3.78 -18.40
C SER A 155 -14.88 -4.38 -19.52
N GLY A 156 -14.79 -3.83 -20.74
CA GLY A 156 -15.73 -4.10 -21.82
C GLY A 156 -16.98 -3.19 -21.73
N GLU A 157 -17.76 -3.17 -22.80
CA GLU A 157 -19.00 -2.39 -22.89
C GLU A 157 -20.22 -3.13 -22.34
N GLY A 158 -20.19 -4.46 -22.30
CA GLY A 158 -21.30 -5.31 -21.90
C GLY A 158 -21.39 -5.51 -20.38
N ARG A 159 -22.61 -5.44 -19.84
CA ARG A 159 -22.90 -5.62 -18.39
C ARG A 159 -22.80 -7.07 -17.87
N GLY A 160 -22.38 -8.01 -18.64
CA GLY A 160 -22.19 -9.42 -18.28
C GLY A 160 -20.94 -10.01 -18.92
N ALA A 161 -20.08 -9.15 -19.49
CA ALA A 161 -18.91 -9.57 -20.23
C ALA A 161 -17.91 -10.30 -19.34
N LEU A 162 -17.64 -9.77 -18.13
CA LEU A 162 -16.73 -10.38 -17.17
C LEU A 162 -17.25 -11.71 -16.65
N ALA A 163 -18.51 -11.73 -16.19
CA ALA A 163 -19.13 -12.94 -15.67
C ALA A 163 -19.18 -14.07 -16.71
N SER A 164 -19.47 -13.73 -17.97
CA SER A 164 -19.49 -14.71 -19.07
C SER A 164 -18.10 -15.27 -19.38
N GLU A 165 -17.05 -14.46 -19.27
CA GLU A 165 -15.67 -14.92 -19.52
C GLU A 165 -15.19 -15.79 -18.36
N LEU A 166 -15.27 -15.31 -17.11
CA LEU A 166 -14.78 -16.02 -15.95
C LEU A 166 -15.60 -17.27 -15.60
N GLY A 167 -16.88 -17.29 -15.98
CA GLY A 167 -17.72 -18.48 -15.87
C GLY A 167 -17.23 -19.64 -16.74
N LYS A 168 -16.58 -19.38 -17.87
CA LYS A 168 -15.94 -20.42 -18.69
C LYS A 168 -14.72 -21.05 -18.00
N ASP A 169 -14.07 -20.28 -17.15
CA ASP A 169 -12.94 -20.72 -16.33
C ASP A 169 -13.39 -21.35 -14.98
N GLY A 170 -14.70 -21.59 -14.82
CA GLY A 170 -15.26 -22.25 -13.64
C GLY A 170 -15.45 -21.35 -12.43
N ILE A 171 -15.31 -20.03 -12.57
CA ILE A 171 -15.54 -19.08 -11.47
C ILE A 171 -17.03 -18.80 -11.35
N GLU A 172 -17.61 -19.21 -10.22
CA GLU A 172 -19.02 -19.08 -9.94
C GLU A 172 -19.44 -17.62 -9.70
N GLN A 173 -20.67 -17.28 -10.10
CA GLN A 173 -21.25 -15.94 -9.94
C GLN A 173 -21.27 -15.46 -8.47
N GLY A 174 -21.53 -16.37 -7.53
CA GLY A 174 -21.51 -16.07 -6.08
C GLY A 174 -20.15 -15.52 -5.65
N LEU A 175 -19.05 -16.14 -6.10
CA LEU A 175 -17.69 -15.70 -5.81
C LEU A 175 -17.37 -14.34 -6.43
N LEU A 176 -17.92 -14.04 -7.62
CA LEU A 176 -17.76 -12.73 -8.26
C LEU A 176 -18.49 -11.61 -7.50
N ILE A 177 -19.64 -11.92 -6.89
CA ILE A 177 -20.36 -10.99 -6.01
C ILE A 177 -19.56 -10.74 -4.74
N GLU A 178 -19.09 -11.79 -4.07
CA GLU A 178 -18.25 -11.68 -2.86
C GLU A 178 -16.94 -10.94 -3.11
N ALA A 179 -16.35 -11.09 -4.31
CA ALA A 179 -15.17 -10.37 -4.75
C ALA A 179 -15.44 -8.88 -5.10
N GLY A 180 -16.72 -8.45 -5.09
CA GLY A 180 -17.10 -7.10 -5.46
C GLY A 180 -16.96 -6.78 -6.95
N LEU A 181 -16.98 -7.80 -7.81
CA LEU A 181 -16.93 -7.68 -9.27
C LEU A 181 -18.32 -7.60 -9.90
N MET A 182 -19.32 -8.10 -9.20
CA MET A 182 -20.72 -8.07 -9.59
C MET A 182 -21.57 -7.46 -8.50
N GLN A 183 -22.69 -6.89 -8.89
CA GLN A 183 -23.69 -6.33 -7.99
C GLN A 183 -25.06 -6.98 -8.24
N HIS A 184 -25.67 -7.47 -7.17
CA HIS A 184 -27.04 -7.91 -7.17
C HIS A 184 -27.96 -6.73 -6.89
N ASN A 185 -28.95 -6.51 -7.76
CA ASN A 185 -30.01 -5.52 -7.55
C ASN A 185 -31.23 -6.23 -6.93
N PRO A 186 -31.56 -5.96 -5.65
CA PRO A 186 -32.65 -6.64 -4.96
C PRO A 186 -34.01 -6.32 -5.55
N ASP A 187 -34.22 -5.13 -6.14
CA ASP A 187 -35.49 -4.69 -6.67
C ASP A 187 -35.85 -5.38 -7.98
N THR A 188 -34.86 -5.71 -8.79
CA THR A 188 -35.04 -6.34 -10.11
C THR A 188 -34.66 -7.82 -10.13
N GLY A 189 -34.04 -8.35 -9.08
CA GLY A 189 -33.47 -9.69 -9.01
C GLY A 189 -32.31 -9.94 -9.98
N ARG A 190 -31.83 -8.90 -10.69
CA ARG A 190 -30.76 -9.03 -11.68
C ARG A 190 -29.39 -8.85 -11.06
N THR A 191 -28.45 -9.68 -11.49
CA THR A 191 -27.03 -9.53 -11.16
C THR A 191 -26.27 -9.10 -12.40
N ASN A 192 -25.48 -8.04 -12.29
CA ASN A 192 -24.70 -7.47 -13.39
C ASN A 192 -23.26 -7.23 -12.94
N ASP A 193 -22.33 -7.16 -13.90
CA ASP A 193 -20.98 -6.67 -13.64
C ASP A 193 -21.03 -5.26 -13.02
N LEU A 194 -20.26 -5.04 -11.97
CA LEU A 194 -20.15 -3.72 -11.33
C LEU A 194 -19.46 -2.72 -12.26
N PHE A 195 -18.48 -3.20 -12.99
CA PHE A 195 -17.66 -2.41 -13.89
C PHE A 195 -18.03 -2.71 -15.35
N PHE A 196 -18.56 -1.73 -16.04
CA PHE A 196 -18.82 -1.78 -17.48
C PHE A 196 -18.52 -0.43 -18.09
N ASN A 197 -18.02 -0.42 -19.31
CA ASN A 197 -17.56 0.78 -20.04
C ASN A 197 -16.57 1.62 -19.22
N ARG A 198 -15.59 0.95 -18.55
CA ARG A 198 -14.63 1.61 -17.67
C ARG A 198 -13.20 1.17 -17.94
N VAL A 199 -12.28 2.13 -17.91
CA VAL A 199 -10.86 1.85 -17.68
C VAL A 199 -10.69 1.36 -16.26
N MET A 200 -9.97 0.24 -16.09
CA MET A 200 -9.81 -0.44 -14.82
C MET A 200 -8.44 -0.20 -14.20
N PHE A 201 -8.44 0.09 -12.91
CA PHE A 201 -7.29 0.34 -12.07
C PHE A 201 -7.25 -0.74 -10.98
N PRO A 202 -6.36 -1.74 -11.05
CA PRO A 202 -6.27 -2.74 -9.98
C PRO A 202 -5.74 -2.10 -8.71
N ILE A 203 -6.40 -2.39 -7.60
CA ILE A 203 -5.97 -1.99 -6.26
C ILE A 203 -5.28 -3.20 -5.64
N ARG A 204 -4.04 -3.03 -5.19
CA ARG A 204 -3.20 -4.13 -4.71
C ARG A 204 -2.88 -4.01 -3.23
N ASP A 205 -2.69 -5.17 -2.61
CA ASP A 205 -2.18 -5.24 -1.24
C ASP A 205 -0.65 -5.01 -1.21
N ARG A 206 -0.05 -4.98 -0.02
CA ARG A 206 1.39 -4.78 0.18
C ARG A 206 2.28 -5.84 -0.49
N ARG A 207 1.71 -6.96 -0.94
CA ARG A 207 2.40 -8.05 -1.65
C ARG A 207 2.18 -7.99 -3.16
N GLY A 208 1.52 -6.94 -3.65
CA GLY A 208 1.19 -6.78 -5.06
C GLY A 208 0.02 -7.65 -5.54
N ARG A 209 -0.73 -8.29 -4.64
CA ARG A 209 -1.90 -9.09 -5.02
C ARG A 209 -3.11 -8.17 -5.19
N THR A 210 -3.87 -8.35 -6.24
CA THR A 210 -5.09 -7.59 -6.49
C THR A 210 -6.16 -7.93 -5.47
N ILE A 211 -6.67 -6.90 -4.80
CA ILE A 211 -7.68 -6.99 -3.73
C ILE A 211 -8.98 -6.28 -4.09
N SER A 212 -8.99 -5.41 -5.09
CA SER A 212 -10.16 -4.71 -5.61
C SER A 212 -9.80 -3.96 -6.89
N PHE A 213 -10.74 -3.17 -7.40
CA PHE A 213 -10.57 -2.31 -8.57
C PHE A 213 -11.20 -0.94 -8.36
N GLY A 214 -10.58 0.08 -8.98
CA GLY A 214 -11.23 1.30 -9.37
C GLY A 214 -11.61 1.25 -10.84
N GLY A 215 -12.67 1.94 -11.24
CA GLY A 215 -13.11 2.00 -12.63
C GLY A 215 -13.51 3.40 -13.06
N ARG A 216 -12.85 3.97 -14.07
CA ARG A 216 -13.21 5.27 -14.67
C ARG A 216 -14.07 5.06 -15.91
N ILE A 217 -15.26 5.66 -15.93
CA ILE A 217 -16.16 5.53 -17.09
C ILE A 217 -15.57 6.19 -18.33
N MET A 218 -15.78 5.55 -19.47
CA MET A 218 -15.50 6.15 -20.78
C MET A 218 -16.71 6.98 -21.23
N GLY A 219 -16.46 8.20 -21.73
CA GLY A 219 -17.53 9.17 -22.09
C GLY A 219 -18.06 9.93 -20.87
N ASP A 220 -19.28 10.50 -21.02
CA ASP A 220 -19.89 11.46 -20.10
C ASP A 220 -20.76 10.83 -19.00
N GLY A 221 -20.67 9.53 -18.81
CA GLY A 221 -21.44 8.81 -17.79
C GLY A 221 -21.06 9.18 -16.35
N GLN A 222 -22.02 9.05 -15.44
CA GLN A 222 -21.82 9.26 -14.01
C GLN A 222 -22.06 7.96 -13.22
N PRO A 223 -21.38 7.76 -12.10
CA PRO A 223 -20.26 8.54 -11.57
C PRO A 223 -18.97 8.33 -12.40
N LYS A 224 -18.12 9.38 -12.49
CA LYS A 224 -16.87 9.34 -13.26
C LYS A 224 -15.95 8.22 -12.79
N TYR A 225 -15.81 8.04 -11.48
CA TYR A 225 -15.07 6.95 -10.85
C TYR A 225 -15.96 6.12 -9.95
N VAL A 226 -15.77 4.81 -9.97
CA VAL A 226 -16.39 3.82 -9.07
C VAL A 226 -15.29 2.96 -8.49
N ASN A 227 -15.32 2.75 -7.18
CA ASN A 227 -14.47 1.79 -6.49
C ASN A 227 -15.26 0.56 -6.08
N GLY A 228 -14.63 -0.59 -6.07
CA GLY A 228 -15.23 -1.83 -5.55
C GLY A 228 -15.76 -1.64 -4.13
N PRO A 229 -16.73 -2.43 -3.70
CA PRO A 229 -17.24 -2.42 -2.33
C PRO A 229 -16.22 -2.95 -1.33
N GLU A 230 -16.49 -2.76 -0.03
CA GLU A 230 -15.76 -3.45 1.03
C GLU A 230 -15.94 -4.96 0.90
N THR A 231 -14.85 -5.71 1.07
CA THR A 231 -14.85 -7.19 1.01
C THR A 231 -13.96 -7.78 2.11
N ALA A 232 -13.92 -9.08 2.24
CA ALA A 232 -13.03 -9.75 3.20
C ALA A 232 -11.53 -9.50 2.95
N VAL A 233 -11.15 -9.04 1.73
CA VAL A 233 -9.77 -8.75 1.33
C VAL A 233 -9.48 -7.28 1.10
N PHE A 234 -10.49 -6.42 1.03
CA PHE A 234 -10.36 -5.02 0.66
C PHE A 234 -11.12 -4.08 1.60
N SER A 235 -10.47 -3.00 2.02
CA SER A 235 -11.09 -1.89 2.75
C SER A 235 -10.55 -0.55 2.25
N LYS A 236 -11.46 0.33 1.80
CA LYS A 236 -11.11 1.70 1.35
C LYS A 236 -10.44 2.51 2.46
N ARG A 237 -10.82 2.25 3.72
CA ARG A 237 -10.28 2.96 4.88
C ARG A 237 -8.83 2.60 5.21
N ARG A 238 -8.35 1.43 4.76
CA ARG A 238 -7.02 0.88 5.10
C ARG A 238 -6.07 0.81 3.93
N ASN A 239 -6.59 0.76 2.72
CA ASN A 239 -5.78 0.59 1.54
C ASN A 239 -5.51 1.93 0.85
N LEU A 240 -4.33 2.03 0.24
CA LEU A 240 -3.89 3.13 -0.59
C LEU A 240 -3.56 2.60 -1.98
N TYR A 241 -3.93 3.33 -3.02
CA TYR A 241 -3.55 3.01 -4.38
C TYR A 241 -2.05 3.23 -4.60
N GLY A 242 -1.39 2.31 -5.27
CA GLY A 242 0.04 2.38 -5.57
C GLY A 242 0.97 2.05 -4.40
N ALA A 243 0.43 1.66 -3.22
CA ALA A 243 1.23 1.40 -2.03
C ALA A 243 2.20 0.21 -2.18
N ASP A 244 1.88 -0.78 -3.01
CA ASP A 244 2.74 -1.91 -3.36
C ASP A 244 4.02 -1.43 -4.05
N LEU A 245 3.90 -0.55 -5.06
CA LEU A 245 5.02 0.04 -5.79
C LEU A 245 5.77 1.06 -4.95
N ALA A 246 5.04 1.94 -4.25
CA ALA A 246 5.62 3.01 -3.44
C ALA A 246 6.52 2.51 -2.32
N ARG A 247 6.21 1.38 -1.69
CA ARG A 247 7.04 0.77 -0.64
C ARG A 247 8.46 0.45 -1.12
N GLU A 248 8.60 -0.06 -2.33
CA GLU A 248 9.91 -0.32 -2.91
C GLU A 248 10.64 0.99 -3.24
N GLY A 249 9.94 1.97 -3.81
CA GLY A 249 10.48 3.29 -4.09
C GLY A 249 11.00 4.00 -2.84
N VAL A 250 10.19 4.05 -1.78
CA VAL A 250 10.56 4.66 -0.49
C VAL A 250 11.75 3.95 0.16
N ARG A 251 11.81 2.63 0.11
CA ARG A 251 12.97 1.86 0.59
C ARG A 251 14.25 2.20 -0.17
N LYS A 252 14.14 2.61 -1.44
CA LYS A 252 15.25 3.07 -2.27
C LYS A 252 15.54 4.58 -2.13
N GLY A 253 14.85 5.27 -1.22
CA GLY A 253 15.07 6.69 -0.92
C GLY A 253 14.11 7.66 -1.61
N ALA A 254 13.05 7.18 -2.29
CA ALA A 254 12.04 8.08 -2.84
C ALA A 254 11.21 8.73 -1.73
N THR A 255 10.83 9.99 -1.92
CA THR A 255 9.89 10.69 -1.03
C THR A 255 8.51 10.04 -1.12
N LEU A 256 7.94 9.66 0.03
CA LEU A 256 6.55 9.21 0.10
C LEU A 256 5.64 10.42 -0.08
N VAL A 257 4.84 10.43 -1.15
CA VAL A 257 3.90 11.51 -1.44
C VAL A 257 2.49 10.96 -1.62
N VAL A 258 1.53 11.60 -0.97
CA VAL A 258 0.10 11.27 -1.05
C VAL A 258 -0.56 12.30 -1.95
N VAL A 259 -1.26 11.84 -2.97
CA VAL A 259 -2.04 12.65 -3.93
C VAL A 259 -3.49 12.19 -3.95
N GLU A 260 -4.38 12.86 -4.71
CA GLU A 260 -5.81 12.61 -4.60
C GLU A 260 -6.33 11.45 -5.47
N GLY A 261 -5.72 11.19 -6.62
CA GLY A 261 -6.30 10.32 -7.63
C GLY A 261 -5.39 9.25 -8.22
N TYR A 262 -6.00 8.29 -8.89
CA TYR A 262 -5.30 7.20 -9.59
C TYR A 262 -4.34 7.71 -10.67
N MET A 263 -4.82 8.67 -11.49
CA MET A 263 -4.04 9.19 -12.60
C MET A 263 -2.83 9.97 -12.12
N ASP A 264 -2.96 10.70 -11.00
CA ASP A 264 -1.87 11.44 -10.38
C ASP A 264 -0.75 10.49 -9.92
N VAL A 265 -1.11 9.42 -9.22
CA VAL A 265 -0.15 8.39 -8.81
C VAL A 265 0.58 7.82 -10.02
N ILE A 266 -0.15 7.43 -11.07
CA ILE A 266 0.43 6.81 -12.27
C ILE A 266 1.35 7.78 -13.00
N ALA A 267 0.92 9.05 -13.18
CA ALA A 267 1.72 10.07 -13.83
C ALA A 267 3.01 10.37 -13.06
N LEU A 268 2.93 10.45 -11.73
CA LEU A 268 4.08 10.65 -10.86
C LEU A 268 5.07 9.48 -10.93
N HIS A 269 4.61 8.26 -10.85
CA HIS A 269 5.49 7.09 -11.02
C HIS A 269 6.16 7.05 -12.40
N GLN A 270 5.42 7.41 -13.46
CA GLN A 270 5.99 7.51 -14.81
C GLN A 270 7.06 8.59 -14.90
N ALA A 271 6.91 9.70 -14.15
CA ALA A 271 7.91 10.77 -14.08
C ALA A 271 9.08 10.45 -13.12
N GLY A 272 9.07 9.28 -12.47
CA GLY A 272 10.15 8.83 -11.57
C GLY A 272 9.99 9.29 -10.11
N PHE A 273 8.74 9.55 -9.67
CA PHE A 273 8.38 9.74 -8.26
C PHE A 273 7.78 8.44 -7.72
N ASP A 274 8.64 7.45 -7.50
CA ASP A 274 8.24 6.08 -7.14
C ASP A 274 7.66 5.92 -5.73
N GLY A 275 7.48 7.00 -4.98
CA GLY A 275 6.84 7.02 -3.66
C GLY A 275 5.41 7.56 -3.67
N ALA A 276 4.76 7.74 -4.83
CA ALA A 276 3.41 8.29 -4.92
C ALA A 276 2.33 7.25 -4.58
N VAL A 277 1.34 7.68 -3.77
CA VAL A 277 0.15 6.88 -3.38
C VAL A 277 -1.09 7.77 -3.32
N ALA A 278 -2.29 7.17 -3.34
CA ALA A 278 -3.53 7.93 -3.17
C ALA A 278 -4.57 7.17 -2.30
N PRO A 279 -5.44 7.88 -1.55
CA PRO A 279 -6.66 7.32 -0.98
C PRO A 279 -7.61 6.83 -2.06
N LEU A 280 -8.60 6.03 -1.69
CA LEU A 280 -9.51 5.36 -2.62
C LEU A 280 -10.88 6.05 -2.72
N GLY A 281 -10.89 7.32 -3.16
CA GLY A 281 -12.12 8.10 -3.38
C GLY A 281 -12.81 8.55 -2.07
N THR A 282 -12.06 8.60 -0.98
CA THR A 282 -12.48 9.12 0.34
C THR A 282 -11.42 10.06 0.87
N ALA A 283 -11.77 10.91 1.83
CA ALA A 283 -10.78 11.63 2.60
C ALA A 283 -9.79 10.66 3.28
N LEU A 284 -8.58 11.13 3.53
CA LEU A 284 -7.56 10.37 4.27
C LEU A 284 -8.10 9.92 5.64
N THR A 285 -7.74 8.72 6.07
CA THR A 285 -8.20 8.12 7.33
C THR A 285 -7.02 7.89 8.30
N GLU A 286 -7.32 7.70 9.59
CA GLU A 286 -6.32 7.36 10.62
C GLU A 286 -5.57 6.05 10.29
N ASP A 287 -6.31 5.03 9.79
CA ASP A 287 -5.71 3.76 9.36
C ASP A 287 -4.70 3.97 8.21
N GLN A 288 -5.05 4.84 7.24
CA GLN A 288 -4.16 5.19 6.12
C GLN A 288 -2.96 6.01 6.58
N LEU A 289 -3.13 6.99 7.49
CA LEU A 289 -2.01 7.71 8.10
C LEU A 289 -1.05 6.78 8.82
N THR A 290 -1.58 5.86 9.60
CA THR A 290 -0.77 4.83 10.28
C THR A 290 0.02 3.99 9.28
N GLU A 291 -0.58 3.65 8.14
CA GLU A 291 0.09 2.92 7.07
C GLU A 291 1.19 3.73 6.39
N LEU A 292 0.95 5.02 6.14
CA LEU A 292 1.95 5.95 5.60
C LEU A 292 3.16 6.07 6.53
N TRP A 293 2.96 6.20 7.84
CA TRP A 293 4.05 6.27 8.82
C TRP A 293 4.84 4.97 8.99
N ARG A 294 4.28 3.83 8.59
CA ARG A 294 5.05 2.58 8.48
C ARG A 294 6.02 2.57 7.30
N MET A 295 5.78 3.40 6.30
CA MET A 295 6.65 3.52 5.11
C MET A 295 7.65 4.66 5.25
N SER A 296 7.22 5.81 5.82
CA SER A 296 8.07 7.00 6.01
C SER A 296 7.66 7.76 7.27
N PRO A 297 8.59 8.20 8.11
CA PRO A 297 8.26 9.00 9.30
C PRO A 297 7.69 10.39 8.96
N MET A 298 7.90 10.88 7.73
CA MET A 298 7.50 12.21 7.31
C MET A 298 6.98 12.20 5.85
N PRO A 299 5.78 11.63 5.60
CA PRO A 299 5.16 11.69 4.28
C PRO A 299 4.79 13.12 3.89
N VAL A 300 4.74 13.41 2.59
CA VAL A 300 4.24 14.66 2.04
C VAL A 300 2.82 14.45 1.55
N LEU A 301 1.85 15.20 2.09
CA LEU A 301 0.49 15.23 1.57
C LEU A 301 0.40 16.38 0.55
N CYS A 302 0.16 16.04 -0.71
CA CYS A 302 0.11 16.98 -1.82
C CYS A 302 -1.33 17.11 -2.29
N PHE A 303 -1.88 18.32 -2.18
CA PHE A 303 -3.26 18.65 -2.52
C PHE A 303 -3.34 19.50 -3.78
N ASP A 304 -4.46 19.36 -4.49
CA ASP A 304 -4.77 20.19 -5.64
C ASP A 304 -4.91 21.67 -5.23
N GLY A 305 -4.60 22.59 -6.13
CA GLY A 305 -4.60 24.03 -5.86
C GLY A 305 -5.99 24.68 -5.86
N ASP A 306 -7.03 23.90 -5.80
CA ASP A 306 -8.42 24.34 -5.80
C ASP A 306 -9.03 24.45 -4.37
N PRO A 307 -10.22 25.04 -4.19
CA PRO A 307 -10.87 25.11 -2.88
C PRO A 307 -11.21 23.76 -2.26
N ALA A 308 -11.34 22.70 -3.05
CA ALA A 308 -11.59 21.34 -2.54
C ALA A 308 -10.31 20.74 -1.94
N GLY A 309 -9.16 20.90 -2.62
CA GLY A 309 -7.85 20.52 -2.12
C GLY A 309 -7.46 21.27 -0.83
N GLN A 310 -7.75 22.59 -0.73
CA GLN A 310 -7.52 23.34 0.50
C GLN A 310 -8.33 22.79 1.69
N ARG A 311 -9.61 22.44 1.48
CA ARG A 311 -10.43 21.80 2.50
C ARG A 311 -9.93 20.39 2.85
N ALA A 312 -9.40 19.66 1.87
CA ALA A 312 -8.81 18.35 2.12
C ALA A 312 -7.51 18.46 2.93
N ALA A 313 -6.67 19.47 2.65
CA ALA A 313 -5.46 19.78 3.41
C ALA A 313 -5.79 20.10 4.90
N ALA A 314 -6.77 20.97 5.13
CA ALA A 314 -7.22 21.31 6.50
C ALA A 314 -7.70 20.07 7.26
N ARG A 315 -8.59 19.27 6.66
CA ARG A 315 -9.07 18.02 7.29
C ARG A 315 -7.94 17.01 7.55
N ALA A 316 -6.97 16.89 6.65
CA ALA A 316 -5.84 15.99 6.85
C ALA A 316 -4.92 16.48 7.98
N ALA A 317 -4.72 17.80 8.11
CA ALA A 317 -3.99 18.40 9.21
C ALA A 317 -4.68 18.12 10.55
N GLU A 318 -5.96 18.44 10.68
CA GLU A 318 -6.76 18.19 11.89
C GLU A 318 -6.77 16.70 12.28
N LEU A 319 -6.96 15.80 11.31
CA LEU A 319 -6.94 14.34 11.53
C LEU A 319 -5.60 13.87 12.09
N SER A 320 -4.49 14.47 11.65
CA SER A 320 -3.15 14.02 12.01
C SER A 320 -2.69 14.48 13.37
N LEU A 321 -3.16 15.64 13.88
CA LEU A 321 -2.72 16.25 15.13
C LEU A 321 -2.72 15.30 16.34
N PRO A 322 -3.83 14.59 16.64
CA PRO A 322 -3.87 13.70 17.81
C PRO A 322 -3.02 12.43 17.63
N LEU A 323 -2.52 12.15 16.44
CA LEU A 323 -1.77 10.95 16.09
C LEU A 323 -0.26 11.19 15.97
N LEU A 324 0.18 12.46 16.10
CA LEU A 324 1.58 12.84 16.02
C LEU A 324 2.40 12.24 17.17
N SER A 325 3.66 12.00 16.92
CA SER A 325 4.65 11.62 17.92
C SER A 325 6.03 12.19 17.52
N PRO A 326 7.02 12.22 18.44
CA PRO A 326 8.34 12.79 18.12
C PRO A 326 9.02 12.21 16.89
N ASP A 327 8.69 10.97 16.52
CA ASP A 327 9.22 10.23 15.37
C ASP A 327 8.25 10.20 14.18
N LYS A 328 7.07 10.84 14.27
CA LYS A 328 6.02 10.83 13.22
C LYS A 328 5.46 12.22 13.02
N SER A 329 5.64 12.74 11.84
CA SER A 329 5.05 14.00 11.40
C SER A 329 4.62 13.89 9.94
N LEU A 330 4.27 15.01 9.32
CA LEU A 330 4.01 15.10 7.89
C LEU A 330 4.32 16.49 7.37
N LYS A 331 4.42 16.61 6.07
CA LYS A 331 4.49 17.89 5.35
C LYS A 331 3.27 18.05 4.47
N LEU A 332 2.88 19.30 4.26
CA LEU A 332 1.82 19.67 3.33
C LEU A 332 2.42 20.42 2.13
N ALA A 333 1.98 20.04 0.95
CA ALA A 333 2.29 20.71 -0.29
C ALA A 333 0.99 21.03 -1.02
N THR A 334 0.94 22.17 -1.74
CA THR A 334 -0.21 22.56 -2.54
C THR A 334 0.28 22.95 -3.93
N ILE A 335 -0.36 22.43 -4.96
CA ILE A 335 -0.06 22.78 -6.35
C ILE A 335 -0.73 24.11 -6.66
N ALA A 336 0.04 25.08 -7.11
CA ALA A 336 -0.50 26.39 -7.46
C ALA A 336 -1.28 26.36 -8.79
N GLY A 337 -2.22 27.32 -8.98
CA GLY A 337 -2.86 27.57 -10.25
C GLY A 337 -4.02 26.62 -10.62
N GLY A 338 -4.52 25.81 -9.69
CA GLY A 338 -5.66 24.90 -9.94
C GLY A 338 -5.30 23.66 -10.76
N ASP A 339 -4.01 23.37 -10.89
CA ASP A 339 -3.52 22.13 -11.49
C ASP A 339 -3.58 20.96 -10.49
N ASP A 340 -3.66 19.75 -11.04
CA ASP A 340 -3.42 18.48 -10.36
C ASP A 340 -2.01 17.95 -10.72
N PRO A 341 -1.47 16.94 -10.00
CA PRO A 341 -0.16 16.37 -10.28
C PRO A 341 0.02 15.88 -11.73
N ASP A 342 -1.00 15.24 -12.32
CA ASP A 342 -0.96 14.76 -13.70
C ASP A 342 -0.82 15.93 -14.69
N SER A 343 -1.60 17.00 -14.54
CA SER A 343 -1.53 18.18 -15.41
C SER A 343 -0.22 18.94 -15.22
N LEU A 344 0.28 19.06 -13.98
CA LEU A 344 1.55 19.71 -13.68
C LEU A 344 2.73 18.98 -14.35
N ILE A 345 2.78 17.64 -14.22
CA ILE A 345 3.81 16.82 -14.89
C ILE A 345 3.76 17.02 -16.41
N ARG A 346 2.58 17.04 -17.00
CA ARG A 346 2.45 17.27 -18.46
C ARG A 346 2.89 18.65 -18.91
N LYS A 347 2.66 19.67 -18.10
CA LYS A 347 3.02 21.08 -18.43
C LYS A 347 4.48 21.40 -18.14
N GLN A 348 5.01 20.94 -17.02
CA GLN A 348 6.31 21.39 -16.48
C GLN A 348 7.31 20.25 -16.26
N GLY A 349 6.90 19.00 -16.53
CA GLY A 349 7.74 17.82 -16.34
C GLY A 349 8.13 17.55 -14.88
N LYS A 350 9.14 16.73 -14.71
CA LYS A 350 9.64 16.31 -13.39
C LYS A 350 10.07 17.50 -12.52
N ALA A 351 10.72 18.51 -13.11
CA ALA A 351 11.24 19.67 -12.37
C ALA A 351 10.11 20.48 -11.71
N GLY A 352 8.96 20.63 -12.39
CA GLY A 352 7.79 21.33 -11.83
C GLY A 352 7.25 20.68 -10.58
N PHE A 353 7.08 19.35 -10.57
CA PHE A 353 6.59 18.65 -9.39
C PHE A 353 7.66 18.55 -8.29
N GLN A 354 8.96 18.45 -8.65
CA GLN A 354 10.04 18.51 -7.67
C GLN A 354 10.02 19.84 -6.89
N ALA A 355 9.80 20.96 -7.58
CA ALA A 355 9.68 22.26 -6.92
C ALA A 355 8.51 22.31 -5.91
N VAL A 356 7.38 21.65 -6.20
CA VAL A 356 6.26 21.50 -5.25
C VAL A 356 6.69 20.70 -3.99
N LEU A 357 7.41 19.61 -4.17
CA LEU A 357 7.92 18.81 -3.05
C LEU A 357 8.96 19.57 -2.21
N ASP A 358 9.84 20.34 -2.86
CA ASP A 358 10.86 21.15 -2.19
C ASP A 358 10.23 22.29 -1.38
N ALA A 359 9.09 22.82 -1.84
CA ALA A 359 8.31 23.86 -1.16
C ALA A 359 7.35 23.30 -0.07
N ALA A 360 7.31 21.98 0.14
CA ALA A 360 6.42 21.38 1.11
C ALA A 360 6.73 21.85 2.54
N GLN A 361 5.72 22.37 3.22
CA GLN A 361 5.81 22.98 4.55
C GLN A 361 5.63 21.92 5.65
N PRO A 362 6.34 22.01 6.78
CA PRO A 362 6.02 21.25 7.97
C PRO A 362 4.56 21.47 8.39
N LEU A 363 3.94 20.45 9.00
CA LEU A 363 2.52 20.51 9.42
C LEU A 363 2.18 21.76 10.24
N ALA A 364 3.04 22.13 11.19
CA ALA A 364 2.81 23.28 12.06
C ALA A 364 2.73 24.61 11.27
N ASP A 365 3.65 24.81 10.33
CA ASP A 365 3.69 26.01 9.49
C ASP A 365 2.48 26.05 8.54
N ALA A 366 2.17 24.92 7.93
CA ALA A 366 1.02 24.80 7.02
C ALA A 366 -0.31 25.03 7.77
N LEU A 367 -0.47 24.45 8.97
CA LEU A 367 -1.66 24.64 9.81
C LEU A 367 -1.82 26.10 10.23
N TYR A 368 -0.73 26.74 10.65
CA TYR A 368 -0.73 28.17 10.96
C TYR A 368 -1.26 29.00 9.78
N GLU A 369 -0.75 28.78 8.57
CA GLU A 369 -1.19 29.50 7.38
C GLU A 369 -2.65 29.21 7.02
N LEU A 370 -3.11 27.94 7.13
CA LEU A 370 -4.51 27.56 6.91
C LEU A 370 -5.45 28.26 7.88
N LEU A 371 -5.12 28.29 9.18
CA LEU A 371 -5.91 28.97 10.21
C LEU A 371 -5.88 30.48 10.01
N ARG A 372 -4.74 31.06 9.66
CA ARG A 372 -4.58 32.48 9.36
C ARG A 372 -5.47 32.91 8.17
N GLN A 373 -5.46 32.14 7.10
CA GLN A 373 -6.30 32.41 5.92
C GLN A 373 -7.81 32.26 6.22
N ALA A 374 -8.19 31.25 7.02
CA ALA A 374 -9.59 31.02 7.40
C ALA A 374 -10.15 32.07 8.36
N SER A 375 -9.34 32.57 9.29
CA SER A 375 -9.77 33.50 10.34
C SER A 375 -9.56 34.97 9.93
N GLY A 376 -8.59 35.24 9.04
CA GLY A 376 -8.08 36.59 8.78
C GLY A 376 -7.20 37.12 9.92
N ASP A 377 -6.36 38.11 9.63
CA ASP A 377 -5.45 38.75 10.60
C ASP A 377 -5.37 40.29 10.40
N THR A 378 -6.26 40.85 9.60
CA THR A 378 -6.21 42.25 9.17
C THR A 378 -6.73 43.20 10.24
N THR A 379 -7.70 42.79 11.08
CA THR A 379 -8.25 43.59 12.15
C THR A 379 -7.88 43.06 13.54
N PRO A 380 -7.94 43.89 14.62
CA PRO A 380 -7.71 43.40 15.99
C PRO A 380 -8.62 42.25 16.39
N GLU A 381 -9.90 42.30 16.01
CA GLU A 381 -10.92 41.27 16.32
C GLU A 381 -10.61 39.95 15.62
N LEU A 382 -10.22 40.02 14.33
CA LEU A 382 -9.82 38.84 13.56
C LEU A 382 -8.55 38.21 14.10
N ARG A 383 -7.58 39.05 14.56
CA ARG A 383 -6.36 38.54 15.24
C ARG A 383 -6.69 37.87 16.58
N ALA A 384 -7.65 38.38 17.34
CA ALA A 384 -8.10 37.73 18.57
C ALA A 384 -8.75 36.39 18.29
N ALA A 385 -9.67 36.32 17.31
CA ALA A 385 -10.29 35.05 16.87
C ALA A 385 -9.27 34.03 16.36
N PHE A 386 -8.28 34.48 15.62
CA PHE A 386 -7.19 33.65 15.14
C PHE A 386 -6.35 33.05 16.28
N ARG A 387 -6.01 33.92 17.30
CA ARG A 387 -5.28 33.45 18.49
C ARG A 387 -6.06 32.37 19.25
N THR A 388 -7.36 32.57 19.48
CA THR A 388 -8.20 31.54 20.12
C THR A 388 -8.16 30.22 19.41
N ARG A 389 -8.24 30.20 18.07
CA ARG A 389 -8.16 28.97 17.27
C ARG A 389 -6.77 28.32 17.26
N LEU A 390 -5.71 29.07 17.52
CA LEU A 390 -4.36 28.51 17.68
C LEU A 390 -4.16 27.87 19.06
N GLU A 391 -4.94 28.26 20.04
CA GLU A 391 -4.87 27.76 21.42
C GLU A 391 -5.78 26.53 21.62
N GLU A 392 -6.80 26.36 20.80
CA GLU A 392 -7.66 25.16 20.72
C GLU A 392 -6.97 23.98 20.00
#